data_78745113a1c09520de7abd20df4ea358
#
_entry.id   78745113a1c09520de7abd20df4ea358
#
_cell.length_a   1.000
_cell.length_b   1.000
_cell.length_c   1.000
_cell.angle_alpha   90.00
_cell.angle_beta   90.00
_cell.angle_gamma   90.00
#
_symmetry.space_group_name_H-M   'P 1'
#
loop_
_entity.id
_entity.type
_entity.pdbx_description
1 polymer ?
#
loop_
_entity_poly.entity_id
_entity_poly.type
_entity_poly.pdbx_seq_one_letter_code
_entity_poly.pdbx_strand_id
1 'polypeptide(L)'
;MMRNCIITLLLSIAMVTMANAGEWIRINQLGYLPHATKVAVFMSNDPTTVEYFELIDAFTGKVAYHSQQVRATAPLQYMKYTCRLNFSDFQRQGSYFIRVGKTTSHIFAINGAVYNGTADFVLNYMRQQQCGYNPFQHDSCHTKDAYVRYHPTKEGQRIDERGGWHDAADLLQYTTTTANAIYQMMFAYQQNPLAFTDHFDANGDKGANGIPDIVDQIMWGLDWLNRMNPEKSEIYNQIGDDRDHIGTKMPKDDPADYGWGPNNGRPVYYVNGKPQQRGKFLNATMGGASTAGKFASDFALGSQILKPFYPDFALKIQDKATDAFQVGIDMPGNTQTVSVVSPYIYEEDNWADDMELGAIELYRLTGDKKYLTQAVEYGRREPVTPWMGADSARHYQWYPFMNMGHYQVAAMAGNNIRLCNEFI
;
A
#
# COMPACT_ATOMS: atom_id res chain seq x y z
N MET A 1 -38.08 41.56 -32.69
CA MET A 1 -36.79 41.25 -32.02
C MET A 1 -36.89 41.21 -30.48
N MET A 2 -37.50 42.21 -29.81
CA MET A 2 -37.61 42.23 -28.34
C MET A 2 -38.34 41.06 -27.69
N ARG A 3 -39.40 40.50 -28.34
CA ARG A 3 -40.20 39.39 -27.76
C ARG A 3 -39.44 38.05 -27.70
N ASN A 4 -38.54 37.82 -28.63
CA ASN A 4 -37.70 36.61 -28.64
C ASN A 4 -36.54 36.69 -27.65
N CYS A 5 -36.00 37.89 -27.35
CA CYS A 5 -34.99 38.09 -26.33
C CYS A 5 -35.50 37.87 -24.91
N ILE A 6 -36.77 38.25 -24.65
CA ILE A 6 -37.40 38.06 -23.33
C ILE A 6 -37.68 36.56 -23.07
N ILE A 7 -38.10 35.78 -24.07
CA ILE A 7 -38.31 34.36 -23.96
C ILE A 7 -36.99 33.61 -23.76
N THR A 8 -35.91 34.02 -24.44
CA THR A 8 -34.58 33.43 -24.27
C THR A 8 -34.01 33.73 -22.88
N LEU A 9 -34.23 34.95 -22.37
CA LEU A 9 -33.80 35.35 -21.03
C LEU A 9 -34.57 34.61 -19.92
N LEU A 10 -35.87 34.40 -20.09
CA LEU A 10 -36.70 33.63 -19.16
C LEU A 10 -36.36 32.12 -19.18
N LEU A 11 -36.00 31.55 -20.34
CA LEU A 11 -35.48 30.18 -20.43
C LEU A 11 -34.09 30.04 -19.82
N SER A 12 -33.23 31.06 -19.95
CA SER A 12 -31.90 31.04 -19.32
C SER A 12 -32.00 31.19 -17.79
N ILE A 13 -32.94 31.96 -17.27
CA ILE A 13 -33.21 32.09 -15.83
C ILE A 13 -33.84 30.80 -15.27
N ALA A 14 -34.71 30.13 -16.04
CA ALA A 14 -35.29 28.83 -15.61
C ALA A 14 -34.26 27.68 -15.60
N MET A 15 -33.17 27.75 -16.38
CA MET A 15 -32.08 26.79 -16.34
C MET A 15 -31.07 27.01 -15.19
N VAL A 16 -31.05 28.20 -14.60
CA VAL A 16 -30.12 28.51 -13.47
C VAL A 16 -30.67 28.06 -12.10
N THR A 17 -31.95 27.70 -12.01
CA THR A 17 -32.60 27.35 -10.75
C THR A 17 -32.74 25.87 -10.46
N MET A 18 -32.11 25.01 -11.24
CA MET A 18 -31.97 23.57 -10.90
C MET A 18 -30.54 23.23 -10.44
N ALA A 19 -30.01 24.01 -9.50
CA ALA A 19 -29.02 23.45 -8.59
C ALA A 19 -29.80 22.54 -7.63
N ASN A 20 -30.07 21.33 -8.07
CA ASN A 20 -30.61 20.30 -7.17
C ASN A 20 -29.69 20.22 -5.97
N ALA A 21 -30.22 20.43 -4.79
CA ALA A 21 -29.59 20.01 -3.54
C ALA A 21 -29.05 18.60 -3.78
N GLY A 22 -27.74 18.46 -3.88
CA GLY A 22 -27.14 17.16 -4.08
C GLY A 22 -27.20 16.42 -2.75
N GLU A 23 -27.93 15.33 -2.74
CA GLU A 23 -27.95 14.38 -1.63
C GLU A 23 -27.44 13.03 -2.09
N TRP A 24 -26.61 12.40 -1.28
CA TRP A 24 -26.06 11.09 -1.62
C TRP A 24 -26.01 10.18 -0.41
N ILE A 25 -26.17 8.88 -0.66
CA ILE A 25 -25.89 7.84 0.32
C ILE A 25 -24.75 6.99 -0.22
N ARG A 26 -23.64 6.96 0.50
CA ARG A 26 -22.46 6.14 0.19
C ARG A 26 -22.47 4.88 1.02
N ILE A 27 -22.22 3.77 0.37
CA ILE A 27 -22.22 2.42 0.93
C ILE A 27 -20.92 1.71 0.54
N ASN A 28 -20.60 0.60 1.18
CA ASN A 28 -19.65 -0.34 0.62
C ASN A 28 -20.27 -1.04 -0.60
N GLN A 29 -19.72 -0.77 -1.78
CA GLN A 29 -20.26 -1.30 -3.03
C GLN A 29 -20.05 -2.81 -3.19
N LEU A 30 -19.06 -3.40 -2.51
CA LEU A 30 -18.92 -4.86 -2.43
C LEU A 30 -20.03 -5.50 -1.60
N GLY A 31 -20.60 -4.74 -0.65
CA GLY A 31 -21.61 -5.21 0.28
C GLY A 31 -21.07 -5.37 1.71
N TYR A 32 -21.81 -6.14 2.51
CA TYR A 32 -21.52 -6.30 3.94
C TYR A 32 -21.69 -7.75 4.39
N LEU A 33 -20.83 -8.19 5.29
CA LEU A 33 -21.03 -9.45 6.00
C LEU A 33 -22.21 -9.33 6.99
N PRO A 34 -23.03 -10.37 7.21
CA PRO A 34 -24.20 -10.30 8.08
C PRO A 34 -23.93 -9.82 9.50
N HIS A 35 -22.82 -10.26 10.11
CA HIS A 35 -22.46 -9.96 11.50
C HIS A 35 -21.42 -8.86 11.66
N ALA A 36 -20.94 -8.24 10.57
CA ALA A 36 -20.00 -7.14 10.64
C ALA A 36 -20.69 -5.80 10.99
N THR A 37 -19.89 -4.84 11.38
CA THR A 37 -20.32 -3.44 11.45
C THR A 37 -20.73 -2.96 10.07
N LYS A 38 -21.98 -2.46 9.96
CA LYS A 38 -22.55 -1.98 8.70
C LYS A 38 -22.96 -0.53 8.84
N VAL A 39 -22.23 0.35 8.18
CA VAL A 39 -22.46 1.80 8.22
C VAL A 39 -22.46 2.35 6.80
N ALA A 40 -23.44 3.18 6.50
CA ALA A 40 -23.46 4.01 5.32
C ALA A 40 -23.29 5.48 5.72
N VAL A 41 -22.98 6.34 4.75
CA VAL A 41 -22.82 7.78 4.96
C VAL A 41 -23.80 8.53 4.09
N PHE A 42 -24.68 9.31 4.72
CA PHE A 42 -25.51 10.29 4.02
C PHE A 42 -24.78 11.62 3.98
N MET A 43 -24.88 12.33 2.87
CA MET A 43 -24.25 13.64 2.65
C MET A 43 -25.22 14.55 1.90
N SER A 44 -25.22 15.83 2.25
CA SER A 44 -26.01 16.87 1.56
C SER A 44 -25.22 18.16 1.40
N ASN A 45 -25.36 18.79 0.22
CA ASN A 45 -24.86 20.17 -0.01
C ASN A 45 -25.65 21.25 0.71
N ASP A 46 -26.86 20.93 1.16
CA ASP A 46 -27.71 21.83 1.92
C ASP A 46 -27.79 21.44 3.39
N PRO A 47 -28.03 22.39 4.29
CA PRO A 47 -28.35 22.08 5.68
C PRO A 47 -29.61 21.22 5.72
N THR A 48 -29.53 20.08 6.37
CA THR A 48 -30.64 19.13 6.54
C THR A 48 -30.49 18.40 7.86
N THR A 49 -31.45 17.56 8.19
CA THR A 49 -31.40 16.66 9.33
C THR A 49 -32.01 15.33 8.95
N VAL A 50 -31.33 14.26 9.31
CA VAL A 50 -31.80 12.87 9.09
C VAL A 50 -32.12 12.29 10.46
N GLU A 51 -33.41 11.94 10.66
CA GLU A 51 -33.88 11.34 11.91
C GLU A 51 -33.90 9.81 11.84
N TYR A 52 -34.19 9.28 10.65
CA TYR A 52 -34.25 7.84 10.41
C TYR A 52 -33.86 7.50 8.98
N PHE A 53 -33.63 6.23 8.74
CA PHE A 53 -33.45 5.65 7.41
C PHE A 53 -34.10 4.27 7.34
N GLU A 54 -34.27 3.79 6.13
CA GLU A 54 -34.87 2.49 5.86
C GLU A 54 -33.96 1.66 4.94
N LEU A 55 -33.86 0.36 5.20
CA LEU A 55 -33.39 -0.61 4.21
C LEU A 55 -34.59 -1.14 3.45
N ILE A 56 -34.52 -1.05 2.14
CA ILE A 56 -35.54 -1.53 1.24
C ILE A 56 -35.03 -2.81 0.56
N ASP A 57 -35.80 -3.85 0.61
CA ASP A 57 -35.53 -5.08 -0.13
C ASP A 57 -35.61 -4.78 -1.63
N ALA A 58 -34.51 -5.02 -2.34
CA ALA A 58 -34.35 -4.61 -3.73
C ALA A 58 -35.28 -5.38 -4.71
N PHE A 59 -35.73 -6.58 -4.35
CA PHE A 59 -36.62 -7.39 -5.20
C PHE A 59 -38.06 -7.06 -4.96
N THR A 60 -38.46 -6.84 -3.71
CA THR A 60 -39.88 -6.66 -3.35
C THR A 60 -40.29 -5.21 -3.22
N GLY A 61 -39.34 -4.29 -3.10
CA GLY A 61 -39.58 -2.87 -2.82
C GLY A 61 -40.14 -2.59 -1.42
N LYS A 62 -40.21 -3.60 -0.55
CA LYS A 62 -40.75 -3.45 0.81
C LYS A 62 -39.66 -3.01 1.79
N VAL A 63 -40.11 -2.28 2.82
CA VAL A 63 -39.24 -1.94 3.93
C VAL A 63 -38.84 -3.22 4.66
N ALA A 64 -37.54 -3.50 4.70
CA ALA A 64 -36.94 -4.64 5.39
C ALA A 64 -36.46 -4.31 6.79
N TYR A 65 -36.07 -3.06 7.01
CA TYR A 65 -35.56 -2.56 8.28
C TYR A 65 -35.75 -1.04 8.36
N HIS A 66 -36.09 -0.57 9.54
CA HIS A 66 -36.22 0.85 9.86
C HIS A 66 -35.31 1.15 11.06
N SER A 67 -34.57 2.25 11.03
CA SER A 67 -33.64 2.59 12.11
C SER A 67 -33.51 4.09 12.31
N GLN A 68 -33.39 4.48 13.58
CA GLN A 68 -33.03 5.82 14.05
C GLN A 68 -31.56 5.89 14.51
N GLN A 69 -30.76 4.86 14.25
CA GLN A 69 -29.31 4.87 14.54
C GLN A 69 -28.57 5.77 13.55
N VAL A 70 -28.83 7.06 13.67
CA VAL A 70 -28.25 8.13 12.88
C VAL A 70 -27.30 8.96 13.77
N ARG A 71 -26.07 9.11 13.33
CA ARG A 71 -25.09 9.93 14.04
C ARG A 71 -24.56 11.03 13.12
N ALA A 72 -24.94 12.27 13.36
CA ALA A 72 -24.37 13.42 12.68
C ALA A 72 -22.85 13.51 12.91
N THR A 73 -22.14 13.91 11.88
CA THR A 73 -20.68 14.11 11.89
C THR A 73 -20.38 15.55 11.47
N ALA A 74 -19.14 15.96 11.67
CA ALA A 74 -18.69 17.28 11.20
C ALA A 74 -18.88 17.39 9.67
N PRO A 75 -19.26 18.57 9.16
CA PRO A 75 -19.30 18.84 7.72
C PRO A 75 -17.95 18.50 7.07
N LEU A 76 -18.00 17.96 5.86
CA LEU A 76 -16.81 17.58 5.11
C LEU A 76 -16.71 18.38 3.81
N GLN A 77 -15.71 19.24 3.69
CA GLN A 77 -15.49 20.07 2.49
C GLN A 77 -16.75 20.88 2.11
N TYR A 78 -17.33 20.61 0.95
CA TYR A 78 -18.52 21.30 0.41
C TYR A 78 -19.85 20.74 0.93
N MET A 79 -19.83 19.64 1.71
CA MET A 79 -21.02 19.03 2.28
C MET A 79 -21.41 19.80 3.55
N LYS A 80 -22.58 20.41 3.56
CA LYS A 80 -23.09 21.14 4.73
C LYS A 80 -23.65 20.24 5.84
N TYR A 81 -24.01 19.01 5.46
CA TYR A 81 -24.47 17.99 6.40
C TYR A 81 -23.94 16.62 6.02
N THR A 82 -23.45 15.89 7.01
CA THR A 82 -23.07 14.49 6.90
C THR A 82 -23.50 13.71 8.13
N CYS A 83 -23.94 12.47 7.95
CA CYS A 83 -24.22 11.57 9.06
C CYS A 83 -23.92 10.12 8.72
N ARG A 84 -23.65 9.32 9.75
CA ARG A 84 -23.50 7.88 9.66
C ARG A 84 -24.83 7.20 9.93
N LEU A 85 -25.20 6.26 9.09
CA LEU A 85 -26.41 5.43 9.15
C LEU A 85 -25.97 4.03 9.56
N ASN A 86 -26.18 3.65 10.81
CA ASN A 86 -25.75 2.36 11.32
C ASN A 86 -26.90 1.35 11.25
N PHE A 87 -26.66 0.25 10.52
CA PHE A 87 -27.59 -0.87 10.37
C PHE A 87 -26.95 -2.23 10.74
N SER A 88 -25.96 -2.19 11.66
CA SER A 88 -25.22 -3.40 12.09
C SER A 88 -26.13 -4.46 12.68
N ASP A 89 -27.26 -4.06 13.33
CA ASP A 89 -28.21 -4.98 13.92
C ASP A 89 -29.02 -5.78 12.87
N PHE A 90 -29.08 -5.29 11.64
CA PHE A 90 -29.78 -6.00 10.56
C PHE A 90 -28.87 -7.04 9.91
N GLN A 91 -29.14 -8.33 10.13
CA GLN A 91 -28.27 -9.44 9.73
C GLN A 91 -28.82 -10.30 8.60
N ARG A 92 -30.07 -10.05 8.15
CA ARG A 92 -30.72 -10.86 7.11
C ARG A 92 -29.99 -10.72 5.77
N GLN A 93 -29.59 -11.84 5.22
CA GLN A 93 -28.96 -11.89 3.90
C GLN A 93 -29.96 -11.51 2.81
N GLY A 94 -29.47 -10.86 1.75
CA GLY A 94 -30.26 -10.39 0.63
C GLY A 94 -29.63 -9.19 -0.08
N SER A 95 -30.38 -8.62 -1.03
CA SER A 95 -30.01 -7.40 -1.75
C SER A 95 -30.89 -6.24 -1.29
N TYR A 96 -30.29 -5.14 -0.93
CA TYR A 96 -30.94 -3.99 -0.32
C TYR A 96 -30.43 -2.69 -0.91
N PHE A 97 -31.21 -1.63 -0.72
CA PHE A 97 -30.74 -0.25 -0.83
C PHE A 97 -31.23 0.55 0.38
N ILE A 98 -30.51 1.61 0.73
CA ILE A 98 -30.89 2.51 1.80
C ILE A 98 -31.72 3.65 1.22
N ARG A 99 -32.77 4.06 1.94
CA ARG A 99 -33.60 5.22 1.65
C ARG A 99 -33.61 6.19 2.81
N VAL A 100 -33.38 7.48 2.52
CA VAL A 100 -33.55 8.62 3.40
C VAL A 100 -34.44 9.62 2.67
N GLY A 101 -35.68 9.79 3.12
CA GLY A 101 -36.64 10.62 2.40
C GLY A 101 -36.83 10.16 0.94
N LYS A 102 -36.41 10.99 -0.02
CA LYS A 102 -36.45 10.68 -1.46
C LYS A 102 -35.12 10.14 -2.00
N THR A 103 -34.04 10.25 -1.22
CA THR A 103 -32.69 9.87 -1.63
C THR A 103 -32.45 8.40 -1.38
N THR A 104 -31.89 7.70 -2.35
CA THR A 104 -31.59 6.26 -2.26
C THR A 104 -30.11 5.99 -2.54
N SER A 105 -29.58 4.94 -1.92
CA SER A 105 -28.26 4.41 -2.27
C SER A 105 -28.33 3.54 -3.53
N HIS A 106 -27.16 3.15 -4.05
CA HIS A 106 -27.06 1.98 -4.92
C HIS A 106 -27.47 0.72 -4.15
N ILE A 107 -27.85 -0.33 -4.91
CA ILE A 107 -28.13 -1.67 -4.36
C ILE A 107 -26.82 -2.28 -3.87
N PHE A 108 -26.86 -2.95 -2.73
CA PHE A 108 -25.76 -3.71 -2.16
C PHE A 108 -26.24 -5.04 -1.59
N ALA A 109 -25.33 -5.98 -1.44
CA ALA A 109 -25.63 -7.27 -0.83
C ALA A 109 -25.25 -7.29 0.66
N ILE A 110 -26.05 -8.01 1.45
CA ILE A 110 -25.63 -8.53 2.75
C ILE A 110 -25.53 -10.04 2.58
N ASN A 111 -24.30 -10.58 2.64
CA ASN A 111 -24.07 -12.00 2.36
C ASN A 111 -22.74 -12.46 3.01
N GLY A 112 -22.71 -13.73 3.47
CA GLY A 112 -21.51 -14.31 4.07
C GLY A 112 -20.32 -14.46 3.11
N ALA A 113 -20.56 -14.49 1.80
CA ALA A 113 -19.56 -14.65 0.76
C ALA A 113 -19.26 -13.34 -0.01
N VAL A 114 -19.69 -12.19 0.49
CA VAL A 114 -19.64 -10.91 -0.23
C VAL A 114 -18.23 -10.47 -0.63
N TYR A 115 -17.22 -10.92 0.09
CA TYR A 115 -15.81 -10.61 -0.18
C TYR A 115 -15.03 -11.75 -0.85
N ASN A 116 -15.69 -12.87 -1.17
CA ASN A 116 -15.00 -13.97 -1.83
C ASN A 116 -14.41 -13.53 -3.18
N GLY A 117 -13.16 -13.86 -3.42
CA GLY A 117 -12.42 -13.52 -4.64
C GLY A 117 -11.97 -12.06 -4.74
N THR A 118 -12.31 -11.17 -3.80
CA THR A 118 -11.90 -9.77 -3.87
C THR A 118 -10.40 -9.60 -3.63
N ALA A 119 -9.81 -10.41 -2.75
CA ALA A 119 -8.38 -10.40 -2.48
C ALA A 119 -7.59 -10.83 -3.72
N ASP A 120 -8.00 -11.93 -4.37
CA ASP A 120 -7.37 -12.41 -5.61
C ASP A 120 -7.52 -11.40 -6.75
N PHE A 121 -8.67 -10.69 -6.82
CA PHE A 121 -8.86 -9.65 -7.82
C PHE A 121 -7.85 -8.49 -7.65
N VAL A 122 -7.53 -8.10 -6.43
CA VAL A 122 -6.54 -7.04 -6.16
C VAL A 122 -5.13 -7.47 -6.61
N LEU A 123 -4.78 -8.76 -6.51
CA LEU A 123 -3.49 -9.27 -6.99
C LEU A 123 -3.29 -9.10 -8.51
N ASN A 124 -4.37 -8.91 -9.30
CA ASN A 124 -4.24 -8.58 -10.72
C ASN A 124 -3.45 -7.28 -10.93
N TYR A 125 -3.59 -6.31 -10.03
CA TYR A 125 -2.79 -5.08 -10.10
C TYR A 125 -1.30 -5.38 -9.95
N MET A 126 -0.93 -6.20 -8.98
CA MET A 126 0.47 -6.59 -8.77
C MET A 126 1.04 -7.32 -10.00
N ARG A 127 0.29 -8.28 -10.55
CA ARG A 127 0.69 -8.98 -11.80
C ARG A 127 0.86 -8.04 -12.98
N GLN A 128 0.03 -7.00 -13.11
CA GLN A 128 0.16 -5.98 -14.15
C GLN A 128 1.44 -5.14 -14.01
N GLN A 129 1.92 -4.95 -12.79
CA GLN A 129 3.12 -4.17 -12.50
C GLN A 129 4.41 -5.00 -12.57
N GLN A 130 4.35 -6.31 -12.79
CA GLN A 130 5.56 -7.13 -12.86
C GLN A 130 6.58 -6.58 -13.88
N CYS A 131 7.81 -6.40 -13.40
CA CYS A 131 8.99 -6.06 -14.18
C CYS A 131 9.80 -7.34 -14.45
N GLY A 132 10.55 -7.39 -15.54
CA GLY A 132 11.12 -8.62 -16.03
C GLY A 132 10.13 -9.32 -16.95
N TYR A 133 9.44 -10.36 -16.52
CA TYR A 133 8.32 -10.93 -17.25
C TYR A 133 6.99 -10.30 -16.79
N ASN A 134 6.12 -9.99 -17.75
CA ASN A 134 4.79 -9.45 -17.50
C ASN A 134 3.70 -10.35 -18.09
N PRO A 135 2.85 -10.99 -17.26
CA PRO A 135 1.88 -11.97 -17.73
C PRO A 135 0.71 -11.36 -18.54
N PHE A 136 0.45 -10.08 -18.41
CA PHE A 136 -0.59 -9.39 -19.21
C PHE A 136 -0.10 -9.03 -20.61
N GLN A 137 1.20 -8.82 -20.76
CA GLN A 137 1.82 -8.51 -22.04
C GLN A 137 2.40 -9.75 -22.74
N HIS A 138 2.55 -10.86 -22.00
CA HIS A 138 3.28 -12.06 -22.43
C HIS A 138 4.65 -11.72 -23.04
N ASP A 139 5.32 -10.76 -22.42
CA ASP A 139 6.60 -10.21 -22.88
C ASP A 139 7.46 -9.78 -21.69
N SER A 140 8.73 -9.52 -21.94
CA SER A 140 9.69 -9.11 -20.92
C SER A 140 10.14 -7.67 -21.13
N CYS A 141 10.43 -6.98 -20.02
CA CYS A 141 10.98 -5.64 -20.01
C CYS A 141 12.18 -5.55 -19.06
N HIS A 142 13.00 -4.54 -19.20
CA HIS A 142 14.12 -4.19 -18.29
C HIS A 142 15.04 -5.37 -17.95
N THR A 143 15.21 -6.30 -18.87
CA THR A 143 15.99 -7.55 -18.67
C THR A 143 17.49 -7.31 -18.54
N LYS A 144 17.95 -6.06 -18.70
CA LYS A 144 19.36 -5.68 -18.58
C LYS A 144 19.68 -4.83 -17.34
N ASP A 145 18.74 -4.72 -16.40
CA ASP A 145 18.98 -4.00 -15.14
C ASP A 145 20.00 -4.74 -14.27
N ALA A 146 20.93 -4.05 -13.59
CA ALA A 146 21.06 -2.62 -13.59
C ALA A 146 22.55 -2.21 -13.50
N TYR A 147 22.84 -0.90 -13.61
CA TYR A 147 24.20 -0.35 -13.43
C TYR A 147 24.31 0.35 -12.09
N VAL A 148 25.29 -0.04 -11.30
CA VAL A 148 25.52 0.45 -9.93
C VAL A 148 25.92 1.92 -9.90
N ARG A 149 25.29 2.70 -8.99
CA ARG A 149 25.62 4.09 -8.71
C ARG A 149 25.93 4.29 -7.23
N TYR A 150 26.88 5.16 -6.97
CA TYR A 150 27.33 5.58 -5.62
C TYR A 150 27.98 4.48 -4.77
N HIS A 151 28.30 3.35 -5.33
CA HIS A 151 29.04 2.31 -4.62
C HIS A 151 30.54 2.63 -4.67
N PRO A 152 31.28 2.50 -3.55
CA PRO A 152 32.68 2.92 -3.48
C PRO A 152 33.63 2.16 -4.40
N THR A 153 33.31 0.92 -4.75
CA THR A 153 34.18 0.03 -5.56
C THR A 153 33.50 -0.58 -6.78
N LYS A 154 32.17 -0.47 -6.88
CA LYS A 154 31.37 -1.11 -7.97
C LYS A 154 30.70 -0.07 -8.87
N GLU A 155 31.06 1.23 -8.78
CA GLU A 155 30.47 2.29 -9.61
C GLU A 155 30.50 1.92 -11.11
N GLY A 156 29.35 1.97 -11.76
CA GLY A 156 29.19 1.65 -13.18
C GLY A 156 29.25 0.15 -13.55
N GLN A 157 29.46 -0.74 -12.60
CA GLN A 157 29.38 -2.18 -12.85
C GLN A 157 27.92 -2.60 -13.04
N ARG A 158 27.73 -3.57 -13.90
CA ARG A 158 26.42 -4.18 -14.12
C ARG A 158 26.21 -5.34 -13.13
N ILE A 159 25.05 -5.35 -12.49
CA ILE A 159 24.57 -6.43 -11.62
C ILE A 159 23.20 -6.90 -12.10
N ASP A 160 22.72 -8.05 -11.65
CA ASP A 160 21.41 -8.61 -12.04
C ASP A 160 20.33 -8.21 -11.03
N GLU A 161 19.58 -7.15 -11.39
CA GLU A 161 18.50 -6.58 -10.60
C GLU A 161 17.13 -6.68 -11.29
N ARG A 162 16.97 -7.68 -12.16
CA ARG A 162 15.71 -7.94 -12.87
C ARG A 162 14.61 -8.40 -11.92
N GLY A 163 13.35 -8.12 -12.26
CA GLY A 163 12.18 -8.56 -11.50
C GLY A 163 11.53 -7.44 -10.69
N GLY A 164 10.73 -7.79 -9.69
CA GLY A 164 9.98 -6.85 -8.89
C GLY A 164 8.79 -6.22 -9.63
N TRP A 165 8.37 -5.06 -9.19
CA TRP A 165 7.23 -4.34 -9.77
C TRP A 165 7.59 -2.90 -10.09
N HIS A 166 7.03 -2.38 -11.18
CA HIS A 166 7.03 -0.95 -11.45
C HIS A 166 6.20 -0.23 -10.39
N ASP A 167 6.70 0.89 -9.89
CA ASP A 167 6.00 1.69 -8.89
C ASP A 167 4.75 2.35 -9.47
N ALA A 168 4.87 2.87 -10.71
CA ALA A 168 3.79 3.53 -11.44
C ALA A 168 4.00 3.39 -12.95
N ALA A 169 3.29 4.22 -13.75
CA ALA A 169 3.43 4.26 -15.20
C ALA A 169 4.78 4.84 -15.70
N ASP A 170 5.57 5.37 -14.81
CA ASP A 170 6.94 5.85 -15.05
C ASP A 170 7.99 4.76 -14.97
N LEU A 171 7.58 3.55 -14.59
CA LEU A 171 8.36 2.31 -14.59
C LEU A 171 9.54 2.25 -13.60
N LEU A 172 9.72 3.24 -12.73
CA LEU A 172 10.73 3.19 -11.67
C LEU A 172 10.39 2.08 -10.66
N GLN A 173 11.41 1.68 -9.90
CA GLN A 173 11.25 0.72 -8.82
C GLN A 173 11.94 1.24 -7.56
N TYR A 174 11.24 1.16 -6.44
CA TYR A 174 11.74 1.66 -5.16
C TYR A 174 11.62 0.58 -4.09
N THR A 175 12.67 0.45 -3.29
CA THR A 175 12.64 -0.48 -2.15
C THR A 175 11.55 -0.08 -1.16
N THR A 176 11.36 1.22 -0.92
CA THR A 176 10.37 1.68 0.06
C THR A 176 8.95 1.27 -0.27
N THR A 177 8.51 1.40 -1.52
CA THR A 177 7.14 1.01 -1.94
C THR A 177 7.00 -0.50 -2.15
N THR A 178 8.02 -1.14 -2.70
CA THR A 178 8.03 -2.60 -2.94
C THR A 178 8.02 -3.37 -1.62
N ALA A 179 8.86 -3.01 -0.66
CA ALA A 179 8.89 -3.65 0.66
C ALA A 179 7.54 -3.51 1.39
N ASN A 180 6.93 -2.32 1.32
CA ASN A 180 5.58 -2.13 1.84
C ASN A 180 4.57 -3.10 1.21
N ALA A 181 4.56 -3.22 -0.10
CA ALA A 181 3.64 -4.11 -0.80
C ALA A 181 3.85 -5.57 -0.37
N ILE A 182 5.11 -6.01 -0.26
CA ILE A 182 5.47 -7.36 0.19
C ILE A 182 4.99 -7.59 1.63
N TYR A 183 5.33 -6.69 2.55
CA TYR A 183 4.94 -6.83 3.95
C TYR A 183 3.43 -6.89 4.12
N GLN A 184 2.68 -6.01 3.44
CA GLN A 184 1.22 -5.98 3.50
C GLN A 184 0.60 -7.28 2.95
N MET A 185 1.12 -7.81 1.86
CA MET A 185 0.67 -9.10 1.33
C MET A 185 0.98 -10.25 2.29
N MET A 186 2.18 -10.28 2.89
CA MET A 186 2.56 -11.28 3.90
C MET A 186 1.67 -11.21 5.13
N PHE A 187 1.42 -10.00 5.63
CA PHE A 187 0.54 -9.78 6.76
C PHE A 187 -0.90 -10.21 6.46
N ALA A 188 -1.44 -9.85 5.29
CA ALA A 188 -2.78 -10.25 4.85
C ALA A 188 -2.91 -11.78 4.76
N TYR A 189 -1.92 -12.45 4.17
CA TYR A 189 -1.89 -13.91 4.09
C TYR A 189 -1.82 -14.55 5.46
N GLN A 190 -0.97 -14.05 6.36
CA GLN A 190 -0.84 -14.56 7.73
C GLN A 190 -2.15 -14.43 8.51
N GLN A 191 -2.88 -13.32 8.35
CA GLN A 191 -4.14 -13.08 9.05
C GLN A 191 -5.30 -13.93 8.51
N ASN A 192 -5.34 -14.18 7.21
CA ASN A 192 -6.44 -14.92 6.59
C ASN A 192 -6.00 -15.71 5.33
N PRO A 193 -5.25 -16.80 5.48
CA PRO A 193 -4.73 -17.55 4.34
C PRO A 193 -5.84 -18.15 3.46
N LEU A 194 -7.03 -18.42 4.02
CA LEU A 194 -8.16 -18.98 3.28
C LEU A 194 -8.88 -17.98 2.35
N ALA A 195 -8.52 -16.70 2.41
CA ALA A 195 -9.06 -15.68 1.51
C ALA A 195 -8.42 -15.72 0.11
N PHE A 196 -7.33 -16.46 -0.05
CA PHE A 196 -6.53 -16.49 -1.27
C PHE A 196 -6.60 -17.86 -1.93
N THR A 197 -6.74 -17.85 -3.26
CA THR A 197 -6.87 -19.06 -4.08
C THR A 197 -5.61 -19.31 -4.91
N ASP A 198 -5.63 -20.35 -5.74
CA ASP A 198 -4.54 -20.74 -6.63
C ASP A 198 -5.13 -20.84 -8.05
N HIS A 199 -4.95 -19.79 -8.85
CA HIS A 199 -5.45 -19.67 -10.22
C HIS A 199 -4.38 -19.31 -11.23
N PHE A 200 -3.22 -18.89 -10.76
CA PHE A 200 -2.09 -18.44 -11.57
C PHE A 200 -0.82 -19.20 -11.14
N ASP A 201 0.13 -19.30 -12.05
CA ASP A 201 1.43 -19.86 -11.74
C ASP A 201 2.40 -18.80 -11.15
N ALA A 202 3.61 -19.23 -10.82
CA ALA A 202 4.63 -18.37 -10.23
C ALA A 202 5.05 -17.17 -11.11
N ASN A 203 4.79 -17.21 -12.41
CA ASN A 203 5.04 -16.09 -13.32
C ASN A 203 3.83 -15.15 -13.44
N GLY A 204 2.67 -15.56 -12.91
CA GLY A 204 1.41 -14.85 -13.01
C GLY A 204 0.57 -15.19 -14.25
N ASP A 205 0.96 -16.21 -15.02
CA ASP A 205 0.16 -16.76 -16.10
C ASP A 205 -0.96 -17.65 -15.54
N LYS A 206 -2.05 -17.80 -16.30
CA LYS A 206 -3.18 -18.64 -15.87
C LYS A 206 -2.76 -20.10 -15.72
N GLY A 207 -3.04 -20.67 -14.56
CA GLY A 207 -2.78 -22.07 -14.26
C GLY A 207 -2.40 -22.27 -12.81
N ALA A 208 -3.14 -23.11 -12.07
CA ALA A 208 -2.84 -23.45 -10.69
C ALA A 208 -1.51 -24.21 -10.62
N ASN A 209 -0.68 -23.89 -9.59
CA ASN A 209 0.62 -24.54 -9.38
C ASN A 209 0.74 -25.21 -7.99
N GLY A 210 -0.34 -25.22 -7.21
CA GLY A 210 -0.36 -25.77 -5.85
C GLY A 210 0.06 -24.76 -4.77
N ILE A 211 0.28 -23.50 -5.14
CA ILE A 211 0.70 -22.41 -4.26
C ILE A 211 -0.34 -21.29 -4.35
N PRO A 212 -0.80 -20.71 -3.23
CA PRO A 212 -1.71 -19.57 -3.28
C PRO A 212 -1.13 -18.40 -4.07
N ASP A 213 -1.92 -17.78 -4.94
CA ASP A 213 -1.50 -16.69 -5.83
C ASP A 213 -0.80 -15.54 -5.11
N ILE A 214 -1.22 -15.22 -3.89
CA ILE A 214 -0.56 -14.19 -3.08
C ILE A 214 0.86 -14.61 -2.67
N VAL A 215 1.09 -15.90 -2.42
CA VAL A 215 2.42 -16.42 -2.04
C VAL A 215 3.38 -16.34 -3.22
N ASP A 216 2.90 -16.59 -4.43
CA ASP A 216 3.69 -16.40 -5.65
C ASP A 216 4.06 -14.93 -5.86
N GLN A 217 3.12 -14.00 -5.62
CA GLN A 217 3.43 -12.56 -5.68
C GLN A 217 4.39 -12.12 -4.57
N ILE A 218 4.25 -12.65 -3.35
CA ILE A 218 5.23 -12.43 -2.26
C ILE A 218 6.61 -12.93 -2.69
N MET A 219 6.70 -14.13 -3.27
CA MET A 219 7.95 -14.69 -3.77
C MET A 219 8.57 -13.82 -4.86
N TRP A 220 7.76 -13.29 -5.80
CA TRP A 220 8.20 -12.38 -6.85
C TRP A 220 8.87 -11.13 -6.29
N GLY A 221 8.23 -10.50 -5.30
CA GLY A 221 8.79 -9.30 -4.66
C GLY A 221 10.02 -9.60 -3.82
N LEU A 222 10.01 -10.68 -3.05
CA LEU A 222 11.14 -11.06 -2.21
C LEU A 222 12.36 -11.50 -3.03
N ASP A 223 12.17 -12.13 -4.21
CA ASP A 223 13.29 -12.42 -5.10
C ASP A 223 13.96 -11.14 -5.60
N TRP A 224 13.17 -10.12 -5.93
CA TRP A 224 13.73 -8.82 -6.29
C TRP A 224 14.45 -8.15 -5.11
N LEU A 225 13.86 -8.10 -3.91
CA LEU A 225 14.57 -7.60 -2.72
C LEU A 225 15.86 -8.38 -2.44
N ASN A 226 15.85 -9.70 -2.64
CA ASN A 226 17.06 -10.52 -2.49
C ASN A 226 18.16 -10.10 -3.48
N ARG A 227 17.82 -9.69 -4.71
CA ARG A 227 18.76 -9.13 -5.71
C ARG A 227 19.23 -7.75 -5.28
N MET A 228 18.33 -6.87 -4.80
CA MET A 228 18.67 -5.54 -4.24
C MET A 228 19.52 -5.60 -2.96
N ASN A 229 19.80 -6.81 -2.46
CA ASN A 229 20.77 -7.11 -1.40
C ASN A 229 21.65 -8.29 -1.83
N PRO A 230 22.52 -8.12 -2.85
CA PRO A 230 23.29 -9.23 -3.43
C PRO A 230 24.32 -9.83 -2.47
N GLU A 231 24.94 -9.00 -1.64
CA GLU A 231 25.94 -9.40 -0.67
C GLU A 231 25.63 -8.87 0.73
N LYS A 232 26.29 -9.42 1.73
CA LYS A 232 26.22 -8.91 3.11
C LYS A 232 26.57 -7.42 3.13
N SER A 233 25.73 -6.63 3.79
CA SER A 233 25.89 -5.17 3.93
C SER A 233 25.80 -4.38 2.62
N GLU A 234 25.44 -4.99 1.52
CA GLU A 234 25.22 -4.32 0.24
C GLU A 234 23.73 -4.21 -0.04
N ILE A 235 23.18 -3.01 0.10
CA ILE A 235 21.74 -2.73 -0.07
C ILE A 235 21.57 -1.63 -1.11
N TYR A 236 20.58 -1.81 -1.97
CA TYR A 236 20.17 -0.83 -2.97
C TYR A 236 18.76 -0.32 -2.69
N ASN A 237 18.48 0.94 -3.05
CA ASN A 237 17.25 1.63 -2.70
C ASN A 237 16.28 1.85 -3.86
N GLN A 238 16.80 1.93 -5.10
CA GLN A 238 16.02 2.39 -6.26
C GLN A 238 16.63 1.88 -7.55
N ILE A 239 15.76 1.52 -8.53
CA ILE A 239 16.14 1.28 -9.92
C ILE A 239 15.45 2.31 -10.81
N GLY A 240 16.21 2.89 -11.75
CA GLY A 240 15.77 4.01 -12.57
C GLY A 240 15.77 5.33 -11.78
N ASP A 241 15.44 6.41 -12.44
CA ASP A 241 15.25 7.73 -11.85
C ASP A 241 14.28 8.55 -12.72
N ASP A 242 13.98 9.78 -12.32
CA ASP A 242 12.97 10.62 -12.93
C ASP A 242 13.24 11.05 -14.40
N ARG A 243 14.32 10.59 -15.02
CA ARG A 243 14.46 10.61 -16.49
C ARG A 243 13.42 9.73 -17.18
N ASP A 244 12.83 8.82 -16.44
CA ASP A 244 11.73 7.94 -16.86
C ASP A 244 10.34 8.61 -16.80
N HIS A 245 10.20 9.77 -16.15
CA HIS A 245 8.96 10.52 -16.05
C HIS A 245 8.59 11.26 -17.35
N ILE A 246 8.64 10.57 -18.48
CA ILE A 246 8.43 11.14 -19.81
C ILE A 246 7.08 10.78 -20.46
N GLY A 247 6.13 10.34 -19.64
CA GLY A 247 4.77 10.02 -20.07
C GLY A 247 4.43 8.54 -19.92
N THR A 248 3.19 8.20 -20.29
CA THR A 248 2.70 6.82 -20.26
C THR A 248 3.28 6.02 -21.41
N LYS A 249 3.81 4.85 -21.13
CA LYS A 249 4.46 3.95 -22.10
C LYS A 249 4.25 2.49 -21.72
N MET A 250 4.42 1.61 -22.68
CA MET A 250 4.44 0.17 -22.39
C MET A 250 5.84 -0.22 -21.88
N PRO A 251 5.94 -1.03 -20.82
CA PRO A 251 7.24 -1.40 -20.23
C PRO A 251 8.26 -1.99 -21.22
N LYS A 252 7.81 -2.82 -22.16
CA LYS A 252 8.67 -3.43 -23.19
C LYS A 252 9.24 -2.43 -24.21
N ASP A 253 8.57 -1.28 -24.38
CA ASP A 253 8.91 -0.24 -25.35
C ASP A 253 9.49 1.00 -24.65
N ASP A 254 10.04 0.85 -23.45
CA ASP A 254 10.59 1.96 -22.67
C ASP A 254 11.76 2.64 -23.43
N PRO A 255 11.59 3.89 -23.87
CA PRO A 255 12.62 4.60 -24.62
C PRO A 255 13.65 5.30 -23.71
N ALA A 256 13.54 5.16 -22.38
CA ALA A 256 14.42 5.86 -21.45
C ALA A 256 15.89 5.48 -21.70
N ASP A 257 16.74 6.50 -21.83
CA ASP A 257 18.17 6.37 -21.99
C ASP A 257 18.89 7.01 -20.80
N TYR A 258 19.58 6.17 -20.06
CA TYR A 258 20.34 6.57 -18.89
C TYR A 258 21.83 6.86 -19.20
N GLY A 259 22.17 6.96 -20.48
CA GLY A 259 23.53 7.18 -20.98
C GLY A 259 24.20 5.93 -21.51
N TRP A 260 23.46 4.81 -21.56
CA TRP A 260 23.94 3.53 -22.11
C TRP A 260 23.18 3.11 -23.37
N GLY A 261 22.33 3.98 -23.89
CA GLY A 261 21.38 3.71 -24.97
C GLY A 261 20.06 3.12 -24.48
N PRO A 262 18.97 3.29 -25.26
CA PRO A 262 17.65 2.74 -24.91
C PRO A 262 17.70 1.23 -24.69
N ASN A 263 16.94 0.74 -23.71
CA ASN A 263 16.87 -0.69 -23.38
C ASN A 263 18.21 -1.34 -22.98
N ASN A 264 19.19 -0.59 -22.53
CA ASN A 264 20.50 -1.10 -22.11
C ASN A 264 20.68 -1.14 -20.59
N GLY A 265 19.60 -1.10 -19.84
CA GLY A 265 19.58 -1.16 -18.38
C GLY A 265 19.47 0.23 -17.73
N ARG A 266 19.06 0.24 -16.49
CA ARG A 266 18.80 1.42 -15.67
C ARG A 266 19.84 1.55 -14.55
N PRO A 267 20.00 2.72 -13.92
CA PRO A 267 20.84 2.84 -12.74
C PRO A 267 20.18 2.14 -11.54
N VAL A 268 21.00 1.55 -10.67
CA VAL A 268 20.62 1.09 -9.34
C VAL A 268 21.42 1.83 -8.29
N TYR A 269 20.74 2.36 -7.28
CA TYR A 269 21.32 3.30 -6.33
C TYR A 269 21.69 2.62 -5.01
N TYR A 270 22.99 2.56 -4.74
CA TYR A 270 23.54 1.97 -3.53
C TYR A 270 23.27 2.84 -2.30
N VAL A 271 22.88 2.21 -1.20
CA VAL A 271 22.66 2.86 0.10
C VAL A 271 24.01 3.08 0.80
N ASN A 272 24.58 4.27 0.61
CA ASN A 272 25.87 4.64 1.22
C ASN A 272 25.75 5.49 2.49
N GLY A 273 24.53 5.73 2.97
CA GLY A 273 24.23 6.53 4.15
C GLY A 273 24.54 8.02 4.04
N LYS A 274 24.78 8.54 2.82
CA LYS A 274 25.17 9.92 2.57
C LYS A 274 24.28 10.56 1.51
N PRO A 275 24.11 11.90 1.51
CA PRO A 275 23.43 12.62 0.45
C PRO A 275 23.96 12.27 -0.94
N GLN A 276 23.04 12.03 -1.85
CA GLN A 276 23.32 11.71 -3.25
C GLN A 276 22.85 12.83 -4.16
N GLN A 277 23.41 12.91 -5.37
CA GLN A 277 23.21 13.98 -6.34
C GLN A 277 23.86 15.30 -5.95
N ARG A 278 23.52 16.40 -6.60
CA ARG A 278 24.12 17.71 -6.44
C ARG A 278 23.14 18.86 -6.69
N GLY A 279 23.48 20.03 -6.19
CA GLY A 279 22.68 21.24 -6.39
C GLY A 279 21.26 21.06 -5.85
N LYS A 280 20.26 21.41 -6.62
CA LYS A 280 18.83 21.30 -6.24
C LYS A 280 18.34 19.84 -6.13
N PHE A 281 19.11 18.89 -6.61
CA PHE A 281 18.79 17.45 -6.57
C PHE A 281 19.53 16.73 -5.44
N LEU A 282 20.39 17.40 -4.68
CA LEU A 282 21.04 16.81 -3.52
C LEU A 282 19.98 16.43 -2.50
N ASN A 283 19.84 15.12 -2.26
CA ASN A 283 18.88 14.63 -1.28
C ASN A 283 19.37 14.76 0.16
N ALA A 284 18.50 14.54 1.12
CA ALA A 284 18.77 14.69 2.55
C ALA A 284 19.06 13.34 3.24
N THR A 285 19.62 12.36 2.54
CA THR A 285 19.99 11.07 3.13
C THR A 285 20.96 11.29 4.30
N MET A 286 20.66 10.68 5.43
CA MET A 286 21.50 10.77 6.66
C MET A 286 21.97 9.40 7.15
N GLY A 287 21.47 8.31 6.59
CA GLY A 287 21.78 6.95 6.99
C GLY A 287 21.17 5.92 6.04
N GLY A 288 21.17 4.67 6.47
CA GLY A 288 20.61 3.53 5.73
C GLY A 288 19.55 2.74 6.49
N ALA A 289 19.25 3.15 7.73
CA ALA A 289 18.41 2.36 8.62
C ALA A 289 16.97 2.23 8.15
N SER A 290 16.37 3.25 7.53
CA SER A 290 15.03 3.16 7.00
C SER A 290 14.90 2.09 5.88
N THR A 291 15.89 2.01 5.00
CA THR A 291 15.91 0.96 3.96
C THR A 291 16.26 -0.40 4.57
N ALA A 292 17.26 -0.46 5.43
CA ALA A 292 17.73 -1.70 6.04
C ALA A 292 16.69 -2.38 6.93
N GLY A 293 15.90 -1.61 7.67
CA GLY A 293 14.77 -2.11 8.48
C GLY A 293 13.69 -2.78 7.64
N LYS A 294 13.39 -2.22 6.46
CA LYS A 294 12.44 -2.81 5.49
C LYS A 294 12.94 -4.17 4.99
N PHE A 295 14.21 -4.27 4.59
CA PHE A 295 14.80 -5.57 4.23
C PHE A 295 14.74 -6.57 5.38
N ALA A 296 15.07 -6.13 6.60
CA ALA A 296 15.09 -7.02 7.76
C ALA A 296 13.69 -7.59 8.08
N SER A 297 12.66 -6.74 8.08
CA SER A 297 11.28 -7.17 8.35
C SER A 297 10.75 -8.10 7.28
N ASP A 298 10.96 -7.75 6.00
CA ASP A 298 10.48 -8.53 4.87
C ASP A 298 11.15 -9.89 4.77
N PHE A 299 12.46 -9.95 4.94
CA PHE A 299 13.17 -11.23 4.94
C PHE A 299 12.82 -12.10 6.16
N ALA A 300 12.67 -11.51 7.35
CA ALA A 300 12.31 -12.26 8.55
C ALA A 300 10.90 -12.87 8.45
N LEU A 301 9.89 -12.09 8.07
CA LEU A 301 8.53 -12.58 7.90
C LEU A 301 8.42 -13.49 6.66
N GLY A 302 9.05 -13.09 5.55
CA GLY A 302 9.05 -13.81 4.29
C GLY A 302 9.64 -15.22 4.42
N SER A 303 10.73 -15.38 5.17
CA SER A 303 11.33 -16.70 5.41
C SER A 303 10.36 -17.65 6.12
N GLN A 304 9.53 -17.14 7.03
CA GLN A 304 8.54 -17.96 7.74
C GLN A 304 7.37 -18.35 6.80
N ILE A 305 6.86 -17.40 6.02
CA ILE A 305 5.73 -17.63 5.11
C ILE A 305 6.11 -18.52 3.94
N LEU A 306 7.29 -18.31 3.36
CA LEU A 306 7.73 -19.07 2.19
C LEU A 306 8.24 -20.48 2.50
N LYS A 307 8.57 -20.76 3.76
CA LYS A 307 9.14 -22.05 4.16
C LYS A 307 8.34 -23.30 3.70
N PRO A 308 7.00 -23.33 3.74
CA PRO A 308 6.23 -24.45 3.24
C PRO A 308 6.22 -24.61 1.72
N PHE A 309 6.50 -23.55 0.96
CA PHE A 309 6.35 -23.48 -0.49
C PHE A 309 7.70 -23.41 -1.22
N TYR A 310 8.63 -22.59 -0.71
CA TYR A 310 9.93 -22.30 -1.28
C TYR A 310 11.05 -22.46 -0.22
N PRO A 311 11.30 -23.67 0.32
CA PRO A 311 12.15 -23.87 1.49
C PRO A 311 13.59 -23.38 1.31
N ASP A 312 14.20 -23.62 0.15
CA ASP A 312 15.58 -23.20 -0.13
C ASP A 312 15.73 -21.68 -0.19
N PHE A 313 14.76 -21.01 -0.80
CA PHE A 313 14.74 -19.54 -0.84
C PHE A 313 14.44 -18.96 0.55
N ALA A 314 13.52 -19.53 1.29
CA ALA A 314 13.20 -19.12 2.65
C ALA A 314 14.45 -19.18 3.56
N LEU A 315 15.24 -20.25 3.46
CA LEU A 315 16.49 -20.39 4.20
C LEU A 315 17.51 -19.30 3.79
N LYS A 316 17.64 -19.02 2.51
CA LYS A 316 18.55 -17.99 1.98
C LYS A 316 18.26 -16.61 2.54
N ILE A 317 16.98 -16.19 2.56
CA ILE A 317 16.60 -14.84 3.04
C ILE A 317 16.58 -14.76 4.57
N GLN A 318 16.46 -15.87 5.28
CA GLN A 318 16.52 -15.92 6.74
C GLN A 318 17.84 -15.33 7.28
N ASP A 319 18.97 -15.72 6.71
CA ASP A 319 20.29 -15.22 7.13
C ASP A 319 20.43 -13.73 6.78
N LYS A 320 19.91 -13.33 5.61
CA LYS A 320 19.91 -11.93 5.15
C LYS A 320 19.12 -11.00 6.05
N ALA A 321 18.05 -11.46 6.72
CA ALA A 321 17.26 -10.64 7.63
C ALA A 321 18.12 -10.05 8.77
N THR A 322 18.96 -10.88 9.37
CA THR A 322 19.87 -10.45 10.46
C THR A 322 20.94 -9.50 9.93
N ASP A 323 21.52 -9.80 8.76
CA ASP A 323 22.54 -8.97 8.15
C ASP A 323 22.00 -7.58 7.77
N ALA A 324 20.81 -7.51 7.19
CA ALA A 324 20.14 -6.25 6.86
C ALA A 324 19.88 -5.41 8.13
N PHE A 325 19.38 -6.04 9.19
CA PHE A 325 19.15 -5.35 10.46
C PHE A 325 20.46 -4.74 11.04
N GLN A 326 21.57 -5.49 10.92
CA GLN A 326 22.88 -4.97 11.35
C GLN A 326 23.34 -3.76 10.52
N VAL A 327 23.06 -3.72 9.21
CA VAL A 327 23.32 -2.54 8.37
C VAL A 327 22.57 -1.31 8.90
N GLY A 328 21.31 -1.47 9.33
CA GLY A 328 20.53 -0.38 9.93
C GLY A 328 21.13 0.11 11.26
N ILE A 329 21.66 -0.79 12.08
CA ILE A 329 22.38 -0.43 13.31
C ILE A 329 23.66 0.36 12.99
N ASP A 330 24.41 -0.06 11.97
CA ASP A 330 25.70 0.54 11.61
C ASP A 330 25.56 1.88 10.87
N MET A 331 24.42 2.11 10.21
CA MET A 331 24.10 3.32 9.46
C MET A 331 22.75 3.95 9.89
N PRO A 332 22.61 4.42 11.13
CA PRO A 332 21.36 5.00 11.61
C PRO A 332 20.98 6.26 10.81
N GLY A 333 19.69 6.40 10.47
CA GLY A 333 19.16 7.52 9.71
C GLY A 333 18.37 7.09 8.48
N ASN A 334 17.78 8.07 7.80
CA ASN A 334 16.92 7.88 6.64
C ASN A 334 17.70 7.82 5.34
N THR A 335 17.28 6.95 4.43
CA THR A 335 17.68 6.97 3.03
C THR A 335 16.58 7.67 2.22
N GLN A 336 17.00 8.59 1.34
CA GLN A 336 16.11 9.24 0.39
C GLN A 336 16.28 8.64 -0.99
N THR A 337 15.22 8.69 -1.81
CA THR A 337 15.33 8.36 -3.22
C THR A 337 16.08 9.43 -4.00
N VAL A 338 16.41 9.15 -5.25
CA VAL A 338 17.26 9.99 -6.10
C VAL A 338 16.47 10.57 -7.26
N SER A 339 16.64 11.86 -7.52
CA SER A 339 16.10 12.53 -8.72
C SER A 339 17.22 13.20 -9.52
N VAL A 340 16.99 13.41 -10.81
CA VAL A 340 17.98 13.94 -11.77
C VAL A 340 17.40 15.08 -12.61
N VAL A 341 16.12 15.05 -12.93
CA VAL A 341 15.42 16.01 -13.82
C VAL A 341 14.53 16.94 -13.01
N SER A 342 13.71 16.40 -12.14
CA SER A 342 12.81 17.13 -11.25
C SER A 342 13.16 16.85 -9.79
N PRO A 343 13.21 17.86 -8.90
CA PRO A 343 13.53 17.64 -7.50
C PRO A 343 12.35 16.98 -6.76
N TYR A 344 12.01 15.77 -7.17
CA TYR A 344 10.95 14.93 -6.59
C TYR A 344 11.57 13.66 -6.06
N ILE A 345 11.40 13.41 -4.77
CA ILE A 345 11.93 12.23 -4.08
C ILE A 345 10.86 11.67 -3.14
N TYR A 346 10.99 10.40 -2.78
CA TYR A 346 10.27 9.81 -1.67
C TYR A 346 10.99 10.19 -0.39
N GLU A 347 10.40 11.15 0.31
CA GLU A 347 10.99 11.70 1.52
C GLU A 347 10.57 10.88 2.74
N GLU A 348 11.58 10.40 3.47
CA GLU A 348 11.41 9.77 4.79
C GLU A 348 12.14 10.63 5.84
N ASP A 349 11.55 10.85 7.00
CA ASP A 349 12.18 11.53 8.14
C ASP A 349 12.05 10.74 9.45
N ASN A 350 11.47 9.54 9.37
CA ASN A 350 11.48 8.53 10.41
C ASN A 350 12.15 7.25 9.89
N TRP A 351 12.91 6.57 10.72
CA TRP A 351 13.55 5.29 10.46
C TRP A 351 13.43 4.34 11.66
N ALA A 352 12.91 4.85 12.78
CA ALA A 352 12.75 4.06 14.00
C ALA A 352 11.65 3.02 13.85
N ASP A 353 10.57 3.35 13.13
CA ASP A 353 9.47 2.45 12.78
C ASP A 353 9.93 1.25 11.94
N ASP A 354 10.79 1.47 10.96
CA ASP A 354 11.38 0.42 10.13
C ASP A 354 12.25 -0.53 10.96
N MET A 355 13.08 0.04 11.84
CA MET A 355 13.95 -0.75 12.72
C MET A 355 13.16 -1.45 13.83
N GLU A 356 12.09 -0.85 14.33
CA GLU A 356 11.15 -1.50 15.25
C GLU A 356 10.54 -2.74 14.62
N LEU A 357 9.98 -2.58 13.40
CA LEU A 357 9.36 -3.68 12.68
C LEU A 357 10.38 -4.76 12.33
N GLY A 358 11.57 -4.38 11.87
CA GLY A 358 12.66 -5.33 11.61
C GLY A 358 13.05 -6.13 12.86
N ALA A 359 13.19 -5.45 14.00
CA ALA A 359 13.54 -6.10 15.26
C ALA A 359 12.46 -7.06 15.75
N ILE A 360 11.18 -6.66 15.72
CA ILE A 360 10.12 -7.54 16.22
C ILE A 360 9.92 -8.77 15.32
N GLU A 361 10.06 -8.64 14.00
CA GLU A 361 10.00 -9.78 13.09
C GLU A 361 11.22 -10.73 13.27
N LEU A 362 12.40 -10.19 13.55
CA LEU A 362 13.57 -10.99 13.92
C LEU A 362 13.36 -11.72 15.25
N TYR A 363 12.71 -11.09 16.22
CA TYR A 363 12.34 -11.79 17.46
C TYR A 363 11.39 -12.96 17.20
N ARG A 364 10.38 -12.75 16.35
CA ARG A 364 9.43 -13.81 15.95
C ARG A 364 10.12 -14.96 15.22
N LEU A 365 11.10 -14.64 14.39
CA LEU A 365 11.87 -15.63 13.63
C LEU A 365 12.82 -16.44 14.51
N THR A 366 13.55 -15.76 15.43
CA THR A 366 14.68 -16.36 16.15
C THR A 366 14.39 -16.74 17.59
N GLY A 367 13.41 -16.10 18.22
CA GLY A 367 13.16 -16.19 19.68
C GLY A 367 14.20 -15.46 20.55
N ASP A 368 15.19 -14.80 19.96
CA ASP A 368 16.24 -14.08 20.70
C ASP A 368 15.69 -12.77 21.29
N LYS A 369 15.63 -12.72 22.61
CA LYS A 369 15.09 -11.59 23.38
C LYS A 369 15.80 -10.26 23.14
N LYS A 370 17.03 -10.26 22.62
CA LYS A 370 17.72 -9.03 22.26
C LYS A 370 16.90 -8.22 21.24
N TYR A 371 16.28 -8.91 20.27
CA TYR A 371 15.47 -8.24 19.25
C TYR A 371 14.17 -7.66 19.82
N LEU A 372 13.52 -8.36 20.77
CA LEU A 372 12.37 -7.77 21.47
C LEU A 372 12.76 -6.51 22.23
N THR A 373 13.91 -6.54 22.91
CA THR A 373 14.42 -5.34 23.60
C THR A 373 14.66 -4.19 22.61
N GLN A 374 15.31 -4.48 21.49
CA GLN A 374 15.58 -3.47 20.46
C GLN A 374 14.29 -2.94 19.82
N ALA A 375 13.28 -3.80 19.55
CA ALA A 375 11.99 -3.36 19.06
C ALA A 375 11.33 -2.36 20.01
N VAL A 376 11.28 -2.66 21.30
CA VAL A 376 10.75 -1.74 22.31
C VAL A 376 11.55 -0.43 22.39
N GLU A 377 12.87 -0.48 22.26
CA GLU A 377 13.72 0.72 22.26
C GLU A 377 13.47 1.61 21.03
N TYR A 378 13.33 1.03 19.85
CA TYR A 378 13.02 1.75 18.62
C TYR A 378 11.60 2.32 18.67
N GLY A 379 10.60 1.55 19.06
CA GLY A 379 9.23 2.02 19.18
C GLY A 379 9.07 3.18 20.18
N ARG A 380 9.89 3.24 21.22
CA ARG A 380 9.94 4.40 22.15
C ARG A 380 10.61 5.64 21.56
N ARG A 381 11.40 5.48 20.50
CA ARG A 381 12.03 6.61 19.78
C ARG A 381 11.14 7.13 18.67
N GLU A 382 10.21 6.32 18.21
CA GLU A 382 9.30 6.73 17.15
C GLU A 382 8.44 7.90 17.63
N PRO A 383 8.41 9.02 16.89
CA PRO A 383 7.52 10.12 17.21
C PRO A 383 6.08 9.65 17.10
N VAL A 384 5.30 9.87 18.16
CA VAL A 384 3.85 9.61 18.11
C VAL A 384 3.22 10.69 17.24
N THR A 385 3.11 10.40 15.96
CA THR A 385 2.41 11.27 15.01
C THR A 385 1.01 10.70 14.74
N PRO A 386 -0.04 11.53 14.80
CA PRO A 386 -1.37 11.08 14.44
C PRO A 386 -1.38 10.61 12.99
N TRP A 387 -1.89 9.43 12.76
CA TRP A 387 -2.17 8.96 11.41
C TRP A 387 -2.95 10.00 10.61
N MET A 388 -2.54 10.25 9.37
CA MET A 388 -3.20 11.19 8.47
C MET A 388 -3.11 12.67 8.85
N GLY A 389 -1.98 13.10 9.34
CA GLY A 389 -1.58 14.46 9.10
C GLY A 389 -2.27 15.53 9.89
N ALA A 390 -2.15 15.47 11.14
CA ALA A 390 -2.33 16.68 11.91
C ALA A 390 -1.05 17.55 11.92
N ASP A 391 -0.01 17.12 11.25
CA ASP A 391 1.30 17.76 11.32
C ASP A 391 1.96 17.91 9.96
N SER A 392 3.23 18.24 9.98
CA SER A 392 4.10 18.43 8.82
C SER A 392 4.73 17.12 8.32
N ALA A 393 4.24 15.97 8.74
CA ALA A 393 4.77 14.69 8.33
C ALA A 393 4.73 14.53 6.80
N ARG A 394 5.81 14.06 6.24
CA ARG A 394 5.93 13.90 4.80
C ARG A 394 5.19 12.68 4.34
N HIS A 395 4.62 12.74 3.14
CA HIS A 395 3.75 11.72 2.58
C HIS A 395 4.31 10.29 2.73
N TYR A 396 5.58 10.07 2.44
CA TYR A 396 6.18 8.74 2.40
C TYR A 396 6.75 8.23 3.71
N GLN A 397 6.84 9.03 4.75
CA GLN A 397 7.28 8.55 6.06
C GLN A 397 6.24 7.64 6.72
N TRP A 398 4.96 7.77 6.35
CA TRP A 398 3.88 6.93 6.86
C TRP A 398 3.68 5.66 6.06
N TYR A 399 4.40 5.55 5.04
CA TYR A 399 4.43 4.50 4.09
C TYR A 399 5.77 3.80 4.25
N PRO A 400 5.79 2.69 4.74
CA PRO A 400 4.75 1.68 4.83
C PRO A 400 4.38 1.22 6.21
N PHE A 401 5.19 1.47 7.21
CA PHE A 401 5.19 0.61 8.37
C PHE A 401 4.79 1.30 9.67
N MET A 402 4.38 2.53 9.60
CA MET A 402 3.94 3.27 10.77
C MET A 402 2.89 2.47 11.55
N ASN A 403 3.07 2.33 12.84
CA ASN A 403 2.24 1.55 13.76
C ASN A 403 2.25 0.02 13.56
N MET A 404 2.83 -0.53 12.51
CA MET A 404 2.92 -1.99 12.37
C MET A 404 3.90 -2.60 13.37
N GLY A 405 5.03 -1.97 13.60
CA GLY A 405 5.97 -2.34 14.67
C GLY A 405 5.28 -2.35 16.02
N HIS A 406 4.59 -1.28 16.37
CA HIS A 406 3.80 -1.15 17.60
C HIS A 406 2.78 -2.28 17.75
N TYR A 407 2.00 -2.55 16.70
CA TYR A 407 1.05 -3.65 16.68
C TYR A 407 1.72 -5.00 16.98
N GLN A 408 2.84 -5.29 16.31
CA GLN A 408 3.55 -6.54 16.48
C GLN A 408 4.20 -6.65 17.88
N VAL A 409 4.77 -5.57 18.42
CA VAL A 409 5.30 -5.53 19.79
C VAL A 409 4.19 -5.78 20.79
N ALA A 410 3.04 -5.11 20.66
CA ALA A 410 1.89 -5.32 21.51
C ALA A 410 1.37 -6.78 21.44
N ALA A 411 1.29 -7.35 20.24
CA ALA A 411 0.89 -8.74 20.04
C ALA A 411 1.84 -9.75 20.71
N MET A 412 3.15 -9.43 20.74
CA MET A 412 4.17 -10.27 21.37
C MET A 412 4.37 -10.00 22.87
N ALA A 413 3.76 -8.96 23.43
CA ALA A 413 3.85 -8.62 24.84
C ALA A 413 3.24 -9.71 25.78
N GLY A 414 2.40 -10.60 25.24
CA GLY A 414 1.77 -11.67 26.00
C GLY A 414 0.99 -11.15 27.20
N ASN A 415 1.30 -11.63 28.41
CA ASN A 415 0.66 -11.19 29.65
C ASN A 415 1.24 -9.87 30.23
N ASN A 416 2.18 -9.23 29.54
CA ASN A 416 2.73 -7.96 29.96
C ASN A 416 1.80 -6.81 29.55
N ILE A 417 0.70 -6.63 30.31
CA ILE A 417 -0.33 -5.62 30.05
C ILE A 417 0.27 -4.21 29.97
N ARG A 418 1.32 -3.91 30.74
CA ARG A 418 1.97 -2.60 30.72
C ARG A 418 2.61 -2.35 29.35
N LEU A 419 3.38 -3.32 28.86
CA LEU A 419 4.02 -3.22 27.55
C LEU A 419 2.98 -3.17 26.41
N CYS A 420 1.93 -3.98 26.51
CA CYS A 420 0.83 -3.95 25.55
C CYS A 420 0.18 -2.55 25.49
N ASN A 421 -0.17 -1.97 26.63
CA ASN A 421 -0.80 -0.63 26.70
C ASN A 421 0.14 0.52 26.29
N GLU A 422 1.43 0.30 26.30
CA GLU A 422 2.41 1.31 25.85
C GLU A 422 2.40 1.44 24.31
N PHE A 423 2.04 0.38 23.58
CA PHE A 423 2.11 0.29 22.13
C PHE A 423 0.73 0.15 21.42
N ILE A 424 -0.37 0.34 22.12
CA ILE A 424 -1.72 0.46 21.59
C ILE A 424 -2.30 1.85 21.91
#